data_c59ef66586d0e07fd0363dcc81445c47
#
_entry.id   c59ef66586d0e07fd0363dcc81445c47
#
_cell.length_a   1.000
_cell.length_b   1.000
_cell.length_c   1.000
_cell.angle_alpha   90.00
_cell.angle_beta   90.00
_cell.angle_gamma   90.00
#
_symmetry.space_group_name_H-M   'P 1'
#
loop_
_entity.id
_entity.type
_entity.pdbx_description
1 polymer ?
#
loop_
_entity_poly.entity_id
_entity_poly.type
_entity_poly.pdbx_seq_one_letter_code
_entity_poly.pdbx_strand_id
1 'polypeptide(L)'
;MRLKTLILATLLTTALAQQPAQQGFGPLDPTPPTTPIPQILQHMAQQESAFAAARDHYTYRQDVTFATISPTTNLPDGAYHQISDISFDDANRRVEHILFAPASTLQRVTLTEADLADVAHRLPFILTTPELPDYTLTYLGRQRVDQLDTYVFDCKPRELLKDHRYFQGHVWLSQQDNQIVLINGLAVPQDTRPGHENLSPPFTTYYQQIDGKYWFPIYTHAEGMLHFPAHNDTLAQTVQVRTTVRYTGYKRFHATMTLHYGSEVPADPAPPQP
;
A
#
# COMPACT_ATOMS: atom_id res chain seq x y z
N MET A 1 8.48 77.43 11.97
CA MET A 1 7.68 76.44 11.24
C MET A 1 8.36 75.08 11.42
N ARG A 2 7.82 74.19 12.29
CA ARG A 2 8.42 72.88 12.58
C ARG A 2 7.59 71.82 11.84
N LEU A 3 8.21 71.13 10.88
CA LEU A 3 7.64 70.07 10.06
C LEU A 3 7.69 68.74 10.89
N LYS A 4 6.52 68.15 11.22
CA LYS A 4 6.42 66.86 11.88
C LYS A 4 6.33 65.79 10.82
N THR A 5 7.36 64.93 10.75
CA THR A 5 7.40 63.77 9.88
C THR A 5 6.59 62.63 10.55
N LEU A 6 5.54 62.19 9.89
CA LEU A 6 4.70 61.06 10.31
C LEU A 6 5.28 59.78 9.69
N ILE A 7 5.81 58.87 10.51
CA ILE A 7 6.28 57.56 10.07
C ILE A 7 5.08 56.59 10.11
N LEU A 8 4.63 56.16 8.94
CA LEU A 8 3.57 55.16 8.77
C LEU A 8 4.22 53.76 8.80
N ALA A 9 4.05 53.01 9.89
CA ALA A 9 4.49 51.64 10.02
C ALA A 9 3.47 50.74 9.34
N THR A 10 3.80 50.17 8.19
CA THR A 10 3.03 49.12 7.51
C THR A 10 3.32 47.78 8.18
N LEU A 11 2.33 47.24 8.92
CA LEU A 11 2.32 45.88 9.42
C LEU A 11 2.03 44.92 8.24
N LEU A 12 3.07 44.19 7.78
CA LEU A 12 2.89 43.04 6.89
C LEU A 12 2.33 41.88 7.70
N THR A 13 1.04 41.62 7.57
CA THR A 13 0.42 40.37 8.04
C THR A 13 0.71 39.29 7.01
N THR A 14 1.65 38.39 7.32
CA THR A 14 1.83 37.15 6.56
C THR A 14 0.63 36.25 6.82
N ALA A 15 -0.29 36.17 5.86
CA ALA A 15 -1.35 35.18 5.84
C ALA A 15 -0.70 33.79 5.60
N LEU A 16 -0.62 32.97 6.65
CA LEU A 16 -0.36 31.54 6.52
C LEU A 16 -1.54 30.96 5.74
N ALA A 17 -1.28 30.57 4.49
CA ALA A 17 -2.24 29.82 3.69
C ALA A 17 -2.49 28.48 4.39
N GLN A 18 -3.63 28.35 5.06
CA GLN A 18 -4.13 27.06 5.55
C GLN A 18 -4.44 26.21 4.33
N GLN A 19 -3.71 25.11 4.16
CA GLN A 19 -4.09 24.05 3.23
C GLN A 19 -5.48 23.54 3.62
N PRO A 20 -6.39 23.31 2.65
CA PRO A 20 -7.70 22.73 2.96
C PRO A 20 -7.49 21.40 3.68
N ALA A 21 -8.07 21.26 4.86
CA ALA A 21 -8.06 20.00 5.60
C ALA A 21 -8.70 18.92 4.72
N GLN A 22 -7.97 17.87 4.40
CA GLN A 22 -8.55 16.67 3.79
C GLN A 22 -9.59 16.14 4.79
N GLN A 23 -10.80 15.84 4.33
CA GLN A 23 -11.85 15.29 5.19
C GLN A 23 -11.33 14.02 5.88
N GLY A 24 -11.46 13.96 7.21
CA GLY A 24 -10.99 12.86 8.04
C GLY A 24 -9.60 13.05 8.66
N PHE A 25 -8.84 14.07 8.21
CA PHE A 25 -7.52 14.37 8.75
C PHE A 25 -7.54 15.64 9.59
N GLY A 26 -7.07 15.53 10.84
CA GLY A 26 -6.79 16.67 11.70
C GLY A 26 -5.53 17.43 11.24
N PRO A 27 -5.22 18.57 11.89
CA PRO A 27 -3.98 19.29 11.63
C PRO A 27 -2.77 18.46 12.07
N LEU A 28 -1.64 18.59 11.36
CA LEU A 28 -0.37 18.00 11.76
C LEU A 28 0.24 18.84 12.91
N ASP A 29 0.48 18.20 14.05
CA ASP A 29 1.16 18.77 15.21
C ASP A 29 2.62 18.29 15.26
N PRO A 30 3.62 19.14 14.99
CA PRO A 30 5.02 18.76 14.94
C PRO A 30 5.66 18.53 16.32
N THR A 31 4.90 18.67 17.41
CA THR A 31 5.41 18.45 18.76
C THR A 31 6.02 17.06 18.89
N PRO A 32 7.28 16.95 19.38
CA PRO A 32 7.93 15.67 19.57
C PRO A 32 7.11 14.72 20.48
N PRO A 33 7.15 13.40 20.21
CA PRO A 33 6.49 12.44 21.09
C PRO A 33 7.22 12.32 22.43
N THR A 34 6.51 11.89 23.47
CA THR A 34 7.11 11.61 24.77
C THR A 34 7.99 10.36 24.74
N THR A 35 7.62 9.37 23.94
CA THR A 35 8.42 8.16 23.69
C THR A 35 9.53 8.49 22.68
N PRO A 36 10.79 8.08 22.93
CA PRO A 36 11.87 8.29 21.97
C PRO A 36 11.56 7.68 20.60
N ILE A 37 11.76 8.45 19.53
CA ILE A 37 11.48 8.02 18.15
C ILE A 37 12.11 6.65 17.81
N PRO A 38 13.39 6.35 18.16
CA PRO A 38 13.95 5.03 17.90
C PRO A 38 13.18 3.88 18.55
N GLN A 39 12.60 4.08 19.73
CA GLN A 39 11.76 3.06 20.38
C GLN A 39 10.44 2.86 19.66
N ILE A 40 9.79 3.95 19.19
CA ILE A 40 8.57 3.87 18.38
C ILE A 40 8.84 3.05 17.11
N LEU A 41 9.92 3.35 16.37
CA LEU A 41 10.28 2.67 15.15
C LEU A 41 10.66 1.20 15.38
N GLN A 42 11.39 0.91 16.44
CA GLN A 42 11.72 -0.47 16.80
C GLN A 42 10.47 -1.27 17.15
N HIS A 43 9.55 -0.70 17.94
CA HIS A 43 8.29 -1.35 18.29
C HIS A 43 7.40 -1.54 17.06
N MET A 44 7.29 -0.52 16.20
CA MET A 44 6.60 -0.64 14.90
C MET A 44 7.14 -1.85 14.13
N ALA A 45 8.45 -1.92 13.88
CA ALA A 45 9.04 -2.99 13.08
C ALA A 45 8.84 -4.39 13.69
N GLN A 46 8.82 -4.50 15.03
CA GLN A 46 8.47 -5.73 15.73
C GLN A 46 7.00 -6.12 15.51
N GLN A 47 6.07 -5.16 15.62
CA GLN A 47 4.65 -5.41 15.37
C GLN A 47 4.38 -5.77 13.90
N GLU A 48 5.02 -5.09 12.96
CA GLU A 48 4.91 -5.40 11.53
C GLU A 48 5.52 -6.78 11.20
N SER A 49 6.60 -7.19 11.86
CA SER A 49 7.15 -8.55 11.74
C SER A 49 6.18 -9.61 12.29
N ALA A 50 5.55 -9.33 13.43
CA ALA A 50 4.54 -10.22 14.01
C ALA A 50 3.28 -10.29 13.12
N PHE A 51 2.88 -9.16 12.53
CA PHE A 51 1.78 -9.12 11.56
C PHE A 51 2.14 -9.91 10.30
N ALA A 52 3.33 -9.74 9.72
CA ALA A 52 3.78 -10.50 8.56
C ALA A 52 3.64 -12.02 8.78
N ALA A 53 4.17 -12.52 9.92
CA ALA A 53 4.05 -13.91 10.28
C ALA A 53 2.60 -14.37 10.53
N ALA A 54 1.75 -13.50 11.09
CA ALA A 54 0.34 -13.82 11.31
C ALA A 54 -0.47 -13.82 10.02
N ARG A 55 -0.19 -12.89 9.11
CA ARG A 55 -0.90 -12.71 7.83
C ARG A 55 -0.88 -13.97 6.98
N ASP A 56 0.20 -14.72 7.01
CA ASP A 56 0.37 -15.96 6.24
C ASP A 56 -0.61 -17.06 6.68
N HIS A 57 -1.32 -16.88 7.80
CA HIS A 57 -2.40 -17.74 8.28
C HIS A 57 -3.81 -17.20 7.96
N TYR A 58 -3.93 -16.21 7.07
CA TYR A 58 -5.21 -15.69 6.64
C TYR A 58 -5.43 -15.91 5.15
N THR A 59 -6.68 -16.12 4.79
CA THR A 59 -7.16 -15.98 3.41
C THR A 59 -7.97 -14.72 3.27
N TYR A 60 -8.01 -14.14 2.09
CA TYR A 60 -8.82 -12.96 1.80
C TYR A 60 -9.14 -12.86 0.32
N ARG A 61 -10.15 -12.08 0.00
CA ARG A 61 -10.49 -11.73 -1.38
C ARG A 61 -9.87 -10.39 -1.74
N GLN A 62 -9.22 -10.34 -2.90
CA GLN A 62 -8.66 -9.14 -3.50
C GLN A 62 -9.45 -8.81 -4.78
N ASP A 63 -9.97 -7.60 -4.87
CA ASP A 63 -10.68 -7.05 -6.03
C ASP A 63 -9.87 -5.86 -6.54
N VAL A 64 -9.27 -6.02 -7.73
CA VAL A 64 -8.33 -5.06 -8.35
C VAL A 64 -8.96 -4.48 -9.58
N THR A 65 -9.04 -3.16 -9.66
CA THR A 65 -9.45 -2.43 -10.86
C THR A 65 -8.40 -1.39 -11.22
N PHE A 66 -7.92 -1.44 -12.45
CA PHE A 66 -7.17 -0.35 -13.08
C PHE A 66 -8.06 0.26 -14.18
N ALA A 67 -8.15 1.56 -14.23
CA ALA A 67 -8.94 2.25 -15.24
C ALA A 67 -8.11 3.36 -15.89
N THR A 68 -8.22 3.48 -17.22
CA THR A 68 -7.83 4.70 -17.92
C THR A 68 -8.99 5.67 -17.93
N ILE A 69 -8.71 6.96 -17.78
CA ILE A 69 -9.72 8.01 -17.69
C ILE A 69 -9.67 8.86 -18.96
N SER A 70 -10.81 9.04 -19.57
CA SER A 70 -10.96 9.90 -20.75
C SER A 70 -10.74 11.36 -20.37
N PRO A 71 -9.82 12.08 -21.04
CA PRO A 71 -9.58 13.49 -20.76
C PRO A 71 -10.77 14.39 -21.15
N THR A 72 -11.68 13.88 -21.98
CA THR A 72 -12.85 14.64 -22.47
C THR A 72 -14.04 14.52 -21.52
N THR A 73 -14.31 13.31 -21.00
CA THR A 73 -15.51 13.03 -20.19
C THR A 73 -15.21 12.89 -18.71
N ASN A 74 -13.93 12.74 -18.33
CA ASN A 74 -13.48 12.40 -16.97
C ASN A 74 -14.11 11.10 -16.44
N LEU A 75 -14.53 10.21 -17.34
CA LEU A 75 -15.06 8.88 -17.02
C LEU A 75 -14.09 7.80 -17.50
N PRO A 76 -14.13 6.58 -16.92
CA PRO A 76 -13.36 5.46 -17.42
C PRO A 76 -13.66 5.19 -18.91
N ASP A 77 -12.59 5.07 -19.72
CA ASP A 77 -12.66 4.71 -21.14
C ASP A 77 -12.04 3.33 -21.43
N GLY A 78 -11.53 2.67 -20.40
CA GLY A 78 -11.03 1.31 -20.43
C GLY A 78 -10.67 0.84 -19.04
N ALA A 79 -10.68 -0.47 -18.82
CA ALA A 79 -10.36 -1.05 -17.53
C ALA A 79 -9.72 -2.44 -17.63
N TYR A 80 -8.93 -2.78 -16.64
CA TYR A 80 -8.58 -4.13 -16.22
C TYR A 80 -9.28 -4.39 -14.89
N HIS A 81 -9.89 -5.57 -14.74
CA HIS A 81 -10.54 -5.97 -13.50
C HIS A 81 -10.21 -7.42 -13.17
N GLN A 82 -9.78 -7.68 -11.95
CA GLN A 82 -9.50 -9.03 -11.47
C GLN A 82 -10.00 -9.20 -10.05
N ILE A 83 -10.67 -10.32 -9.81
CA ILE A 83 -11.07 -10.76 -8.46
C ILE A 83 -10.37 -12.09 -8.20
N SER A 84 -9.67 -12.17 -7.07
CA SER A 84 -8.90 -13.34 -6.67
C SER A 84 -9.12 -13.66 -5.20
N ASP A 85 -9.13 -14.95 -4.86
CA ASP A 85 -8.94 -15.40 -3.49
C ASP A 85 -7.45 -15.63 -3.25
N ILE A 86 -6.94 -15.01 -2.19
CA ILE A 86 -5.54 -15.05 -1.80
C ILE A 86 -5.38 -15.97 -0.59
N SER A 87 -4.40 -16.85 -0.67
CA SER A 87 -3.97 -17.74 0.40
C SER A 87 -2.45 -17.84 0.44
N PHE A 88 -1.91 -18.56 1.40
CA PHE A 88 -0.49 -18.85 1.53
C PHE A 88 -0.28 -20.35 1.63
N ASP A 89 0.75 -20.88 0.97
CA ASP A 89 1.11 -22.28 1.03
C ASP A 89 1.96 -22.61 2.29
N ASP A 90 2.30 -23.88 2.45
CA ASP A 90 3.11 -24.37 3.59
C ASP A 90 4.51 -23.73 3.66
N ALA A 91 4.98 -23.13 2.58
CA ALA A 91 6.25 -22.38 2.53
C ALA A 91 6.04 -20.86 2.69
N ASN A 92 4.85 -20.42 3.13
CA ASN A 92 4.43 -19.02 3.30
C ASN A 92 4.49 -18.21 1.99
N ARG A 93 4.37 -18.87 0.85
CA ARG A 93 4.34 -18.19 -0.45
C ARG A 93 2.89 -17.83 -0.79
N ARG A 94 2.69 -16.58 -1.21
CA ARG A 94 1.38 -16.10 -1.65
C ARG A 94 0.88 -16.91 -2.86
N VAL A 95 -0.30 -17.47 -2.74
CA VAL A 95 -1.02 -18.21 -3.77
C VAL A 95 -2.25 -17.41 -4.16
N GLU A 96 -2.44 -17.19 -5.45
CA GLU A 96 -3.56 -16.45 -6.00
C GLU A 96 -4.44 -17.37 -6.83
N HIS A 97 -5.70 -17.47 -6.43
CA HIS A 97 -6.74 -18.18 -7.18
C HIS A 97 -7.66 -17.17 -7.83
N ILE A 98 -7.52 -17.00 -9.16
CA ILE A 98 -8.31 -16.05 -9.94
C ILE A 98 -9.73 -16.58 -10.10
N LEU A 99 -10.71 -15.79 -9.64
CA LEU A 99 -12.15 -16.09 -9.75
C LEU A 99 -12.77 -15.40 -10.96
N PHE A 100 -12.27 -14.21 -11.29
CA PHE A 100 -12.80 -13.39 -12.36
C PHE A 100 -11.68 -12.52 -12.95
N ALA A 101 -11.45 -12.58 -14.23
CA ALA A 101 -10.52 -11.73 -14.97
C ALA A 101 -10.93 -11.65 -16.43
N PRO A 102 -11.83 -10.76 -16.81
CA PRO A 102 -12.22 -10.55 -18.21
C PRO A 102 -11.05 -9.95 -19.01
N ALA A 103 -11.15 -10.00 -20.32
CA ALA A 103 -10.15 -9.35 -21.19
C ALA A 103 -10.05 -7.85 -20.85
N SER A 104 -8.82 -7.36 -20.77
CA SER A 104 -8.55 -5.94 -20.51
C SER A 104 -9.08 -5.08 -21.66
N THR A 105 -9.73 -3.97 -21.31
CA THR A 105 -10.17 -2.94 -22.26
C THR A 105 -9.40 -1.64 -22.07
N LEU A 106 -8.28 -1.66 -21.31
CA LEU A 106 -7.45 -0.48 -21.08
C LEU A 106 -7.04 0.17 -22.41
N GLN A 107 -7.10 1.48 -22.41
CA GLN A 107 -6.70 2.30 -23.55
C GLN A 107 -5.35 2.96 -23.25
N ARG A 108 -4.46 2.98 -24.25
CA ARG A 108 -3.20 3.74 -24.19
C ARG A 108 -2.14 3.24 -23.18
N VAL A 109 -2.47 2.28 -22.33
CA VAL A 109 -1.54 1.64 -21.39
C VAL A 109 -1.77 0.14 -21.36
N THR A 110 -0.73 -0.60 -21.03
CA THR A 110 -0.78 -2.05 -20.80
C THR A 110 -0.24 -2.30 -19.40
N LEU A 111 -0.89 -3.16 -18.63
CA LEU A 111 -0.37 -3.60 -17.33
C LEU A 111 0.77 -4.60 -17.55
N THR A 112 1.82 -4.41 -16.80
CA THR A 112 2.99 -5.28 -16.75
C THR A 112 2.95 -6.20 -15.53
N GLU A 113 3.81 -7.22 -15.51
CA GLU A 113 3.99 -8.06 -14.31
C GLU A 113 4.48 -7.24 -13.11
N ALA A 114 5.27 -6.17 -13.35
CA ALA A 114 5.73 -5.28 -12.29
C ALA A 114 4.57 -4.50 -11.64
N ASP A 115 3.58 -4.06 -12.43
CA ASP A 115 2.38 -3.38 -11.90
C ASP A 115 1.57 -4.33 -11.01
N LEU A 116 1.41 -5.59 -11.41
CA LEU A 116 0.72 -6.61 -10.61
C LEU A 116 1.52 -7.00 -9.35
N ALA A 117 2.85 -7.02 -9.44
CA ALA A 117 3.71 -7.23 -8.27
C ALA A 117 3.62 -6.07 -7.28
N ASP A 118 3.47 -4.83 -7.74
CA ASP A 118 3.23 -3.69 -6.84
C ASP A 118 1.90 -3.84 -6.09
N VAL A 119 0.84 -4.30 -6.76
CA VAL A 119 -0.46 -4.60 -6.10
C VAL A 119 -0.29 -5.65 -4.99
N ALA A 120 0.53 -6.65 -5.21
CA ALA A 120 0.74 -7.73 -4.25
C ALA A 120 1.65 -7.33 -3.07
N HIS A 121 2.61 -6.42 -3.27
CA HIS A 121 3.71 -6.21 -2.31
C HIS A 121 3.95 -4.76 -1.90
N ARG A 122 3.61 -3.76 -2.75
CA ARG A 122 3.89 -2.34 -2.46
C ARG A 122 2.67 -1.60 -1.95
N LEU A 123 1.50 -1.89 -2.49
CA LEU A 123 0.26 -1.26 -2.04
C LEU A 123 -0.12 -1.68 -0.60
N PRO A 124 0.00 -2.97 -0.19
CA PRO A 124 -0.16 -3.37 1.21
C PRO A 124 1.18 -3.31 1.97
N PHE A 125 1.87 -2.17 1.92
CA PHE A 125 3.20 -2.01 2.52
C PHE A 125 3.22 -2.32 4.01
N ILE A 126 4.25 -3.05 4.42
CA ILE A 126 4.65 -3.30 5.80
C ILE A 126 6.15 -3.04 5.92
N LEU A 127 6.62 -2.75 7.12
CA LEU A 127 8.05 -2.49 7.36
C LEU A 127 8.54 -3.32 8.54
N THR A 128 9.03 -4.49 8.23
CA THR A 128 9.49 -5.48 9.22
C THR A 128 10.86 -5.13 9.81
N THR A 129 11.23 -5.79 10.91
CA THR A 129 12.53 -5.59 11.56
C THR A 129 13.73 -5.82 10.62
N PRO A 130 13.76 -6.86 9.75
CA PRO A 130 14.83 -7.02 8.77
C PRO A 130 14.90 -5.91 7.73
N GLU A 131 13.75 -5.31 7.35
CA GLU A 131 13.67 -4.29 6.30
C GLU A 131 13.88 -2.86 6.82
N LEU A 132 13.70 -2.64 8.13
CA LEU A 132 13.84 -1.31 8.73
C LEU A 132 15.18 -0.61 8.42
N PRO A 133 16.34 -1.32 8.39
CA PRO A 133 17.62 -0.70 8.02
C PRO A 133 17.67 -0.14 6.58
N ASP A 134 16.85 -0.64 5.68
CA ASP A 134 16.83 -0.20 4.28
C ASP A 134 16.11 1.15 4.09
N TYR A 135 15.46 1.64 5.14
CA TYR A 135 14.67 2.86 5.11
C TYR A 135 15.19 3.93 6.08
N THR A 136 14.93 5.17 5.73
CA THR A 136 15.04 6.32 6.62
C THR A 136 13.63 6.81 6.92
N LEU A 137 13.27 6.84 8.22
CA LEU A 137 12.01 7.39 8.70
C LEU A 137 12.29 8.68 9.46
N THR A 138 11.69 9.77 8.99
CA THR A 138 11.78 11.10 9.62
C THR A 138 10.43 11.43 10.25
N TYR A 139 10.42 11.70 11.55
CA TYR A 139 9.21 12.12 12.24
C TYR A 139 8.72 13.46 11.75
N LEU A 140 7.45 13.57 11.37
CA LEU A 140 6.82 14.79 10.91
C LEU A 140 5.91 15.41 11.97
N GLY A 141 5.30 14.59 12.83
CA GLY A 141 4.37 15.09 13.83
C GLY A 141 3.34 14.05 14.26
N ARG A 142 2.34 14.52 15.00
CA ARG A 142 1.13 13.78 15.34
C ARG A 142 -0.02 14.28 14.49
N GLN A 143 -0.90 13.38 14.12
CA GLN A 143 -2.10 13.73 13.35
C GLN A 143 -3.24 12.82 13.75
N ARG A 144 -4.43 13.36 13.93
CA ARG A 144 -5.63 12.56 14.08
C ARG A 144 -6.16 12.19 12.70
N VAL A 145 -6.38 10.89 12.49
CA VAL A 145 -6.98 10.33 11.28
C VAL A 145 -8.27 9.63 11.71
N ASP A 146 -9.40 10.18 11.32
CA ASP A 146 -10.73 9.78 11.83
C ASP A 146 -10.76 9.73 13.37
N GLN A 147 -10.80 8.53 13.96
CA GLN A 147 -10.84 8.33 15.40
C GLN A 147 -9.48 7.93 15.99
N LEU A 148 -8.42 7.81 15.15
CA LEU A 148 -7.11 7.35 15.55
C LEU A 148 -6.17 8.51 15.80
N ASP A 149 -5.50 8.51 16.94
CA ASP A 149 -4.32 9.35 17.17
C ASP A 149 -3.10 8.65 16.60
N THR A 150 -2.36 9.33 15.71
CA THR A 150 -1.25 8.73 14.98
C THR A 150 0.03 9.54 15.09
N TYR A 151 1.17 8.85 14.93
CA TYR A 151 2.46 9.44 14.56
C TYR A 151 2.62 9.39 13.06
N VAL A 152 3.14 10.46 12.46
CA VAL A 152 3.38 10.56 11.02
C VAL A 152 4.86 10.58 10.74
N PHE A 153 5.29 9.73 9.83
CA PHE A 153 6.68 9.65 9.39
C PHE A 153 6.77 9.80 7.86
N ASP A 154 7.79 10.54 7.41
CA ASP A 154 8.27 10.47 6.03
C ASP A 154 9.20 9.26 5.91
N CYS A 155 8.86 8.33 5.02
CA CYS A 155 9.54 7.06 4.82
C CYS A 155 10.20 7.05 3.44
N LYS A 156 11.51 6.85 3.40
CA LYS A 156 12.30 6.82 2.15
C LYS A 156 13.30 5.68 2.17
N PRO A 157 13.47 4.94 1.06
CA PRO A 157 14.58 3.99 0.95
C PRO A 157 15.91 4.73 1.08
N ARG A 158 16.89 4.12 1.76
CA ARG A 158 18.25 4.67 1.90
C ARG A 158 19.03 4.60 0.61
N GLU A 159 18.78 3.54 -0.15
CA GLU A 159 19.42 3.28 -1.43
C GLU A 159 18.39 2.67 -2.39
N LEU A 160 18.49 3.01 -3.66
CA LEU A 160 17.67 2.41 -4.72
C LEU A 160 18.53 1.37 -5.46
N LEU A 161 18.41 0.12 -5.06
CA LEU A 161 19.11 -0.99 -5.71
C LEU A 161 18.48 -1.28 -7.08
N LYS A 162 19.32 -1.74 -8.00
CA LYS A 162 18.88 -2.15 -9.33
C LYS A 162 17.90 -3.33 -9.21
N ASP A 163 16.87 -3.32 -10.04
CA ASP A 163 15.86 -4.37 -10.14
C ASP A 163 15.07 -4.61 -8.84
N HIS A 164 15.07 -3.64 -7.93
CA HIS A 164 14.30 -3.66 -6.70
C HIS A 164 13.40 -2.43 -6.59
N ARG A 165 12.14 -2.65 -6.21
CA ARG A 165 11.18 -1.55 -6.00
C ARG A 165 10.88 -1.39 -4.52
N TYR A 166 10.81 -0.14 -4.09
CA TYR A 166 10.60 0.26 -2.71
C TYR A 166 9.34 1.12 -2.60
N PHE A 167 8.79 1.22 -1.39
CA PHE A 167 7.82 2.25 -1.05
C PHE A 167 8.54 3.55 -0.69
N GLN A 168 7.99 4.69 -1.09
CA GLN A 168 8.41 6.01 -0.63
C GLN A 168 7.18 6.88 -0.39
N GLY A 169 7.08 7.47 0.81
CA GLY A 169 5.94 8.32 1.15
C GLY A 169 5.75 8.51 2.64
N HIS A 170 4.53 8.79 3.04
CA HIS A 170 4.16 8.99 4.44
C HIS A 170 3.54 7.72 5.02
N VAL A 171 3.86 7.47 6.28
CA VAL A 171 3.35 6.34 7.06
C VAL A 171 2.74 6.89 8.35
N TRP A 172 1.52 6.49 8.66
CA TRP A 172 0.83 6.80 9.91
C TRP A 172 0.82 5.57 10.80
N LEU A 173 1.35 5.73 12.00
CA LEU A 173 1.39 4.70 13.03
C LEU A 173 0.37 5.02 14.10
N SER A 174 -0.47 4.08 14.49
CA SER A 174 -1.31 4.21 15.67
C SER A 174 -0.46 4.48 16.92
N GLN A 175 -0.82 5.49 17.72
CA GLN A 175 -0.11 5.78 18.97
C GLN A 175 -0.34 4.70 20.02
N GLN A 176 -1.38 3.88 19.88
CA GLN A 176 -1.75 2.86 20.85
C GLN A 176 -0.84 1.62 20.74
N ASP A 177 -0.55 1.16 19.52
CA ASP A 177 0.12 -0.11 19.28
C ASP A 177 1.31 -0.01 18.30
N ASN A 178 1.58 1.20 17.77
CA ASN A 178 2.64 1.52 16.80
C ASN A 178 2.57 0.69 15.50
N GLN A 179 1.42 0.13 15.15
CA GLN A 179 1.22 -0.52 13.85
C GLN A 179 0.86 0.50 12.77
N ILE A 180 1.16 0.17 11.52
CA ILE A 180 0.80 0.98 10.35
C ILE A 180 -0.73 0.93 10.17
N VAL A 181 -1.37 2.12 10.12
CA VAL A 181 -2.83 2.26 9.96
C VAL A 181 -3.20 2.96 8.65
N LEU A 182 -2.25 3.66 8.05
CA LEU A 182 -2.43 4.38 6.80
C LEU A 182 -1.07 4.60 6.15
N ILE A 183 -1.01 4.50 4.83
CA ILE A 183 0.14 4.94 4.04
C ILE A 183 -0.31 5.78 2.87
N ASN A 184 0.52 6.75 2.48
CA ASN A 184 0.35 7.51 1.24
C ASN A 184 1.71 7.71 0.58
N GLY A 185 1.89 7.24 -0.65
CA GLY A 185 3.18 7.30 -1.32
C GLY A 185 3.14 6.71 -2.72
N LEU A 186 4.28 6.29 -3.19
CA LEU A 186 4.45 5.67 -4.51
C LEU A 186 5.54 4.61 -4.49
N ALA A 187 5.53 3.74 -5.50
CA ALA A 187 6.61 2.78 -5.73
C ALA A 187 7.79 3.45 -6.45
N VAL A 188 9.01 3.24 -5.95
CA VAL A 188 10.25 3.78 -6.50
C VAL A 188 11.31 2.69 -6.69
N PRO A 189 12.29 2.85 -7.63
CA PRO A 189 12.36 3.90 -8.63
C PRO A 189 11.27 3.76 -9.68
N GLN A 190 10.86 4.87 -10.28
CA GLN A 190 10.09 4.85 -11.51
C GLN A 190 11.05 4.84 -12.69
N ASP A 191 10.79 4.00 -13.68
CA ASP A 191 11.53 4.01 -14.93
C ASP A 191 10.76 4.85 -15.95
N THR A 192 11.38 5.93 -16.42
CA THR A 192 10.81 6.86 -17.39
C THR A 192 11.50 6.74 -18.75
N ARG A 193 12.38 5.73 -18.95
CA ARG A 193 13.09 5.55 -20.21
C ARG A 193 12.13 5.09 -21.31
N PRO A 194 12.17 5.72 -22.51
CA PRO A 194 11.28 5.38 -23.60
C PRO A 194 11.30 3.88 -23.93
N GLY A 195 10.12 3.24 -23.95
CA GLY A 195 9.96 1.82 -24.23
C GLY A 195 10.31 0.87 -23.06
N HIS A 196 10.65 1.42 -21.89
CA HIS A 196 10.97 0.68 -20.68
C HIS A 196 10.25 1.26 -19.45
N GLU A 197 9.18 2.04 -19.69
CA GLU A 197 8.48 2.76 -18.63
C GLU A 197 7.91 1.79 -17.59
N ASN A 198 8.21 2.09 -16.34
CA ASN A 198 7.61 1.44 -15.18
C ASN A 198 7.13 2.53 -14.22
N LEU A 199 5.93 3.03 -14.48
CA LEU A 199 5.33 4.18 -13.81
C LEU A 199 4.19 3.70 -12.92
N SER A 200 4.09 4.30 -11.71
CA SER A 200 2.91 4.12 -10.87
C SER A 200 2.45 5.46 -10.30
N PRO A 201 1.13 5.69 -10.24
CA PRO A 201 0.62 6.89 -9.60
C PRO A 201 0.81 6.81 -8.08
N PRO A 202 0.82 7.96 -7.39
CA PRO A 202 0.71 7.98 -5.93
C PRO A 202 -0.53 7.24 -5.45
N PHE A 203 -0.42 6.52 -4.35
CA PHE A 203 -1.52 5.74 -3.80
C PHE A 203 -1.69 5.98 -2.30
N THR A 204 -2.89 5.67 -1.80
CA THR A 204 -3.20 5.65 -0.37
C THR A 204 -3.78 4.28 -0.03
N THR A 205 -3.25 3.62 1.01
CA THR A 205 -3.80 2.37 1.53
C THR A 205 -4.28 2.58 2.96
N TYR A 206 -5.51 2.17 3.20
CA TYR A 206 -6.19 2.21 4.49
C TYR A 206 -6.16 0.82 5.12
N TYR A 207 -5.93 0.78 6.43
CA TYR A 207 -5.88 -0.45 7.20
C TYR A 207 -6.97 -0.45 8.26
N GLN A 208 -7.40 -1.64 8.66
CA GLN A 208 -8.39 -1.85 9.72
C GLN A 208 -8.01 -3.06 10.57
N GLN A 209 -8.27 -2.99 11.87
CA GLN A 209 -8.18 -4.17 12.73
C GLN A 209 -9.29 -5.16 12.39
N ILE A 210 -8.91 -6.36 11.98
CA ILE A 210 -9.85 -7.42 11.61
C ILE A 210 -10.08 -8.40 12.77
N ASP A 211 -9.01 -8.71 13.52
CA ASP A 211 -9.02 -9.69 14.61
C ASP A 211 -8.82 -9.04 16.00
N GLY A 212 -8.90 -7.70 16.07
CA GLY A 212 -8.65 -6.93 17.28
C GLY A 212 -7.17 -6.82 17.68
N LYS A 213 -6.25 -7.31 16.84
CA LYS A 213 -4.81 -7.32 17.12
C LYS A 213 -3.97 -6.69 16.00
N TYR A 214 -4.23 -7.06 14.75
CA TYR A 214 -3.42 -6.63 13.61
C TYR A 214 -4.22 -5.77 12.65
N TRP A 215 -3.52 -4.83 12.01
CA TRP A 215 -4.08 -3.93 11.02
C TRP A 215 -3.86 -4.51 9.62
N PHE A 216 -4.94 -4.90 8.97
CA PHE A 216 -4.95 -5.44 7.62
C PHE A 216 -5.32 -4.36 6.62
N PRO A 217 -4.73 -4.34 5.40
CA PRO A 217 -5.17 -3.45 4.35
C PRO A 217 -6.62 -3.79 3.98
N ILE A 218 -7.47 -2.78 3.83
CA ILE A 218 -8.87 -2.96 3.42
C ILE A 218 -9.17 -2.28 2.10
N TYR A 219 -8.47 -1.21 1.79
CA TYR A 219 -8.71 -0.41 0.61
C TYR A 219 -7.46 0.33 0.17
N THR A 220 -7.15 0.27 -1.13
CA THR A 220 -6.13 1.12 -1.77
C THR A 220 -6.77 1.91 -2.89
N HIS A 221 -6.44 3.19 -2.96
CA HIS A 221 -6.79 4.06 -4.06
C HIS A 221 -5.53 4.76 -4.57
N ALA A 222 -5.37 4.76 -5.89
CA ALA A 222 -4.33 5.50 -6.57
C ALA A 222 -4.95 6.25 -7.75
N GLU A 223 -4.57 7.49 -7.95
CA GLU A 223 -4.99 8.28 -9.11
C GLU A 223 -3.87 9.24 -9.50
N GLY A 224 -3.61 9.35 -10.78
CA GLY A 224 -2.57 10.26 -11.27
C GLY A 224 -2.43 10.27 -12.79
N MET A 225 -1.58 11.17 -13.24
CA MET A 225 -1.21 11.33 -14.64
C MET A 225 0.12 10.61 -14.88
N LEU A 226 0.13 9.63 -15.77
CA LEU A 226 1.34 8.96 -16.24
C LEU A 226 1.82 9.60 -17.54
N HIS A 227 3.09 9.98 -17.57
CA HIS A 227 3.70 10.64 -18.72
C HIS A 227 4.62 9.68 -19.45
N PHE A 228 4.23 9.27 -20.63
CA PHE A 228 5.00 8.39 -21.51
C PHE A 228 5.73 9.26 -22.55
N PRO A 229 7.06 9.19 -22.64
CA PRO A 229 7.82 9.92 -23.65
C PRO A 229 7.55 9.34 -25.05
N ALA A 230 7.88 10.10 -26.08
CA ALA A 230 7.85 9.59 -27.45
C ALA A 230 8.89 8.48 -27.62
N HIS A 231 8.52 7.39 -28.30
CA HIS A 231 9.43 6.28 -28.60
C HIS A 231 9.08 5.64 -29.95
N ASN A 232 10.08 5.46 -30.81
CA ASN A 232 9.91 5.00 -32.19
C ASN A 232 8.81 5.82 -32.91
N ASP A 233 7.76 5.14 -33.39
CA ASP A 233 6.63 5.76 -34.08
C ASP A 233 5.48 6.17 -33.14
N THR A 234 5.66 6.03 -31.82
CA THR A 234 4.67 6.41 -30.81
C THR A 234 4.92 7.82 -30.32
N LEU A 235 3.91 8.69 -30.41
CA LEU A 235 3.99 10.06 -29.86
C LEU A 235 3.98 10.04 -28.34
N ALA A 236 4.60 11.07 -27.75
CA ALA A 236 4.48 11.30 -26.32
C ALA A 236 3.02 11.41 -25.92
N GLN A 237 2.66 10.76 -24.80
CA GLN A 237 1.28 10.77 -24.32
C GLN A 237 1.23 10.94 -22.79
N THR A 238 0.13 11.49 -22.34
CA THR A 238 -0.23 11.57 -20.93
C THR A 238 -1.53 10.83 -20.71
N VAL A 239 -1.54 9.89 -19.78
CA VAL A 239 -2.70 9.06 -19.48
C VAL A 239 -3.08 9.24 -18.02
N GLN A 240 -4.31 9.67 -17.77
CA GLN A 240 -4.86 9.63 -16.42
C GLN A 240 -5.30 8.21 -16.10
N VAL A 241 -4.81 7.71 -14.97
CA VAL A 241 -5.14 6.36 -14.49
C VAL A 241 -5.74 6.43 -13.10
N ARG A 242 -6.61 5.47 -12.82
CA ARG A 242 -7.16 5.26 -11.48
C ARG A 242 -7.05 3.78 -11.15
N THR A 243 -6.49 3.48 -9.96
CA THR A 243 -6.40 2.13 -9.43
C THR A 243 -7.18 2.04 -8.14
N THR A 244 -7.94 0.96 -8.00
CA THR A 244 -8.67 0.63 -6.77
C THR A 244 -8.38 -0.82 -6.42
N VAL A 245 -8.01 -1.08 -5.17
CA VAL A 245 -7.89 -2.43 -4.63
C VAL A 245 -8.73 -2.54 -3.37
N ARG A 246 -9.62 -3.52 -3.33
CA ARG A 246 -10.39 -3.87 -2.12
C ARG A 246 -9.93 -5.20 -1.58
N TYR A 247 -9.77 -5.26 -0.27
CA TYR A 247 -9.37 -6.46 0.44
C TYR A 247 -10.50 -6.82 1.39
N THR A 248 -11.13 -7.97 1.21
CA THR A 248 -12.34 -8.35 1.93
C THR A 248 -12.29 -9.81 2.36
N GLY A 249 -13.19 -10.18 3.28
CA GLY A 249 -13.41 -11.58 3.63
C GLY A 249 -12.21 -12.24 4.32
N TYR A 250 -11.43 -11.49 5.09
CA TYR A 250 -10.35 -12.05 5.88
C TYR A 250 -10.83 -13.18 6.78
N LYS A 251 -10.19 -14.34 6.66
CA LYS A 251 -10.48 -15.53 7.47
C LYS A 251 -9.17 -16.14 7.91
N ARG A 252 -9.01 -16.32 9.20
CA ARG A 252 -7.91 -17.10 9.76
C ARG A 252 -8.19 -18.59 9.57
N PHE A 253 -7.25 -19.31 8.99
CA PHE A 253 -7.34 -20.76 8.93
C PHE A 253 -6.38 -21.37 9.94
N HIS A 254 -6.86 -22.43 10.59
CA HIS A 254 -6.03 -23.33 11.39
C HIS A 254 -5.80 -24.57 10.55
N ALA A 255 -4.57 -24.83 10.13
CA ALA A 255 -4.21 -26.12 9.57
C ALA A 255 -4.26 -27.15 10.69
N THR A 256 -5.41 -27.81 10.88
CA THR A 256 -5.48 -28.98 11.71
C THR A 256 -5.20 -30.17 10.79
N MET A 257 -3.95 -30.59 10.69
CA MET A 257 -3.58 -31.80 9.98
C MET A 257 -3.96 -32.99 10.87
N THR A 258 -5.14 -33.59 10.66
CA THR A 258 -5.48 -34.87 11.24
C THR A 258 -4.91 -35.93 10.31
N LEU A 259 -3.74 -36.49 10.65
CA LEU A 259 -3.21 -37.68 10.00
C LEU A 259 -4.12 -38.85 10.39
N HIS A 260 -5.07 -39.21 9.54
CA HIS A 260 -5.68 -40.50 9.59
C HIS A 260 -4.68 -41.53 9.05
N TYR A 261 -3.94 -42.18 9.94
CA TYR A 261 -3.32 -43.44 9.60
C TYR A 261 -4.46 -44.40 9.25
N GLY A 262 -4.57 -44.75 7.97
CA GLY A 262 -5.51 -45.73 7.52
C GLY A 262 -5.31 -47.03 8.32
N SER A 263 -6.36 -47.50 8.95
CA SER A 263 -6.40 -48.86 9.51
C SER A 263 -5.99 -49.82 8.40
N GLU A 264 -5.06 -50.72 8.70
CA GLU A 264 -4.68 -51.77 7.78
C GLU A 264 -5.95 -52.43 7.24
N VAL A 265 -6.10 -52.47 5.94
CA VAL A 265 -7.14 -53.23 5.28
C VAL A 265 -6.79 -54.69 5.57
N PRO A 266 -7.68 -55.51 6.22
CA PRO A 266 -7.42 -56.90 6.40
C PRO A 266 -7.24 -57.57 5.04
N ALA A 267 -6.16 -58.35 4.89
CA ALA A 267 -5.91 -59.11 3.66
C ALA A 267 -7.10 -60.03 3.35
N ASP A 268 -7.61 -59.94 2.13
CA ASP A 268 -8.65 -60.84 1.63
C ASP A 268 -8.21 -62.31 1.81
N PRO A 269 -9.07 -63.19 2.31
CA PRO A 269 -8.74 -64.60 2.42
C PRO A 269 -8.53 -65.23 1.03
N ALA A 270 -7.42 -65.95 0.88
CA ALA A 270 -7.05 -66.63 -0.36
C ALA A 270 -8.18 -67.57 -0.86
N PRO A 271 -8.42 -67.63 -2.18
CA PRO A 271 -9.43 -68.47 -2.75
C PRO A 271 -9.07 -70.00 -2.50
N PRO A 272 -10.07 -70.92 -2.28
CA PRO A 272 -9.81 -72.30 -2.07
C PRO A 272 -9.18 -72.91 -3.31
N GLN A 273 -8.10 -73.63 -3.09
CA GLN A 273 -7.42 -74.42 -4.16
C GLN A 273 -8.28 -75.71 -4.47
N PRO A 274 -8.22 -76.20 -5.73
CA PRO A 274 -9.04 -77.29 -6.25
C PRO A 274 -8.70 -78.68 -5.65
#